data_74dd5cbf0746d33255374efe09b5bd18
#
_entry.id   74dd5cbf0746d33255374efe09b5bd18
#
_cell.length_a   1.000
_cell.length_b   1.000
_cell.length_c   1.000
_cell.angle_alpha   90.00
_cell.angle_beta   90.00
_cell.angle_gamma   90.00
#
_symmetry.space_group_name_H-M   'P 1'
#
loop_
_entity.id
_entity.type
_entity.pdbx_description
1 polymer ?
#
loop_
_entity_poly.entity_id
_entity_poly.type
_entity_poly.pdbx_seq_one_letter_code
_entity_poly.pdbx_strand_id
1 'polypeptide(L)'
;MKVELHLHLDGSCNIELASQLEGKDVSNELIASNANSLSKYLESFTLPIKLLQDLDNIENFSYLLAKELEKDEVIYAEVRFCPLFHVEKNSVNEVVDAIIKGFNKVSTVKINLIFCMMRHFSEKDNMKIIELTKRFLGKGVVAIDLAGDEANFKTHSFEELFEEVKKNNIPFTIHAGEADSCESVQSAINFGAKRIGHGVRCIESKDVVETLITRGISLEICPTSNLDTKVVTELKNHPIKKLVDAGVLVTINTDNRTVSNTTLAKEYDLLRKEFNFNDDDFLQFNLNAVNCSFLSDEEKEILKNKLLDNWN
;
A
#
# COMPACT_ATOMS: atom_id res chain seq x y z
N MET A 1 14.90 -2.37 -12.10
CA MET A 1 13.88 -3.24 -11.46
C MET A 1 13.46 -2.67 -10.12
N LYS A 2 12.16 -2.84 -9.72
CA LYS A 2 11.59 -2.23 -8.52
C LYS A 2 10.70 -3.21 -7.74
N VAL A 3 10.49 -2.91 -6.46
CA VAL A 3 9.56 -3.65 -5.56
C VAL A 3 8.59 -2.66 -4.95
N GLU A 4 7.29 -2.96 -4.97
CA GLU A 4 6.25 -2.09 -4.47
C GLU A 4 5.37 -2.80 -3.44
N LEU A 5 5.31 -2.29 -2.23
CA LEU A 5 4.65 -2.95 -1.10
C LEU A 5 3.39 -2.24 -0.62
N HIS A 6 3.13 -1.03 -1.15
CA HIS A 6 2.00 -0.21 -0.72
C HIS A 6 1.31 0.44 -1.92
N LEU A 7 0.35 -0.28 -2.49
CA LEU A 7 -0.56 0.26 -3.50
C LEU A 7 -1.95 -0.39 -3.37
N HIS A 8 -2.99 0.41 -3.56
CA HIS A 8 -4.38 -0.03 -3.50
C HIS A 8 -4.92 -0.38 -4.89
N LEU A 9 -5.66 -1.49 -4.98
CA LEU A 9 -6.29 -1.92 -6.24
C LEU A 9 -7.30 -0.89 -6.74
N ASP A 10 -8.20 -0.46 -5.87
CA ASP A 10 -9.27 0.48 -6.15
C ASP A 10 -8.74 1.91 -6.38
N GLY A 11 -7.62 2.30 -5.78
CA GLY A 11 -6.91 3.55 -6.05
C GLY A 11 -6.02 3.53 -7.31
N SER A 12 -5.94 2.38 -8.00
CA SER A 12 -5.06 2.18 -9.16
C SER A 12 -5.82 1.70 -10.40
N CYS A 13 -7.11 2.06 -10.54
CA CYS A 13 -7.94 1.71 -11.69
C CYS A 13 -7.50 2.46 -12.95
N ASN A 14 -7.33 1.73 -14.05
CA ASN A 14 -6.96 2.33 -15.33
C ASN A 14 -8.05 3.29 -15.85
N ILE A 15 -7.66 4.55 -16.12
CA ILE A 15 -8.58 5.65 -16.51
C ILE A 15 -9.28 5.37 -17.84
N GLU A 16 -8.56 4.79 -18.80
CA GLU A 16 -9.10 4.52 -20.14
C GLU A 16 -10.22 3.48 -20.07
N LEU A 17 -10.00 2.38 -19.36
CA LEU A 17 -11.02 1.36 -19.16
C LEU A 17 -12.22 1.92 -18.36
N ALA A 18 -11.97 2.69 -17.30
CA ALA A 18 -13.03 3.32 -16.52
C ALA A 18 -13.89 4.28 -17.37
N SER A 19 -13.23 5.10 -18.20
CA SER A 19 -13.92 6.01 -19.14
C SER A 19 -14.73 5.27 -20.20
N GLN A 20 -14.22 4.15 -20.70
CA GLN A 20 -14.94 3.27 -21.61
C GLN A 20 -16.22 2.69 -20.97
N LEU A 21 -16.13 2.19 -19.74
CA LEU A 21 -17.25 1.60 -19.00
C LEU A 21 -18.33 2.64 -18.65
N GLU A 22 -17.93 3.86 -18.31
CA GLU A 22 -18.88 4.96 -18.01
C GLU A 22 -19.37 5.71 -19.25
N GLY A 23 -18.78 5.47 -20.44
CA GLY A 23 -19.15 6.15 -21.69
C GLY A 23 -18.80 7.65 -21.74
N LYS A 24 -17.90 8.10 -20.87
CA LYS A 24 -17.42 9.50 -20.74
C LYS A 24 -16.01 9.53 -20.15
N ASP A 25 -15.29 10.64 -20.34
CA ASP A 25 -14.04 10.87 -19.61
C ASP A 25 -14.28 11.03 -18.11
N VAL A 26 -13.66 10.16 -17.30
CA VAL A 26 -13.76 10.16 -15.83
C VAL A 26 -12.45 10.54 -15.14
N SER A 27 -11.48 11.07 -15.87
CA SER A 27 -10.16 11.42 -15.32
C SER A 27 -10.28 12.33 -14.09
N ASN A 28 -11.17 13.33 -14.12
CA ASN A 28 -11.39 14.27 -13.04
C ASN A 28 -12.12 13.67 -11.83
N GLU A 29 -12.79 12.52 -12.00
CA GLU A 29 -13.45 11.80 -10.92
C GLU A 29 -12.47 10.86 -10.20
N LEU A 30 -11.46 10.37 -10.91
CA LEU A 30 -10.48 9.41 -10.42
C LEU A 30 -9.22 10.07 -9.85
N ILE A 31 -8.78 11.20 -10.42
CA ILE A 31 -7.53 11.87 -10.01
C ILE A 31 -7.84 12.91 -8.93
N ALA A 32 -7.23 12.74 -7.75
CA ALA A 32 -7.39 13.63 -6.60
C ALA A 32 -6.15 14.48 -6.29
N SER A 33 -5.34 14.81 -7.29
CA SER A 33 -4.05 15.52 -7.17
C SER A 33 -4.11 16.92 -6.50
N ASN A 34 -5.26 17.36 -6.04
CA ASN A 34 -5.45 18.61 -5.29
C ASN A 34 -6.43 18.44 -4.12
N ALA A 35 -6.52 17.24 -3.57
CA ALA A 35 -7.29 17.02 -2.35
C ALA A 35 -6.77 17.93 -1.21
N ASN A 36 -7.68 18.44 -0.39
CA ASN A 36 -7.31 19.32 0.73
C ASN A 36 -7.19 18.57 2.06
N SER A 37 -7.51 17.28 2.05
CA SER A 37 -7.50 16.41 3.23
C SER A 37 -7.58 14.94 2.78
N LEU A 38 -7.23 14.01 3.68
CA LEU A 38 -7.43 12.57 3.48
C LEU A 38 -8.90 12.24 3.17
N SER A 39 -9.86 12.86 3.89
CA SER A 39 -11.29 12.63 3.65
C SER A 39 -11.70 12.98 2.21
N LYS A 40 -11.22 14.12 1.69
CA LYS A 40 -11.50 14.53 0.31
C LYS A 40 -10.82 13.63 -0.72
N TYR A 41 -9.62 13.17 -0.42
CA TYR A 41 -8.89 12.19 -1.23
C TYR A 41 -9.66 10.87 -1.34
N LEU A 42 -10.24 10.39 -0.23
CA LEU A 42 -11.02 9.15 -0.19
C LEU A 42 -12.33 9.19 -1.02
N GLU A 43 -12.86 10.37 -1.36
CA GLU A 43 -14.04 10.48 -2.24
C GLU A 43 -13.78 9.92 -3.65
N SER A 44 -12.52 9.95 -4.12
CA SER A 44 -12.13 9.45 -5.46
C SER A 44 -12.28 7.92 -5.59
N PHE A 45 -12.50 7.20 -4.50
CA PHE A 45 -12.73 5.75 -4.51
C PHE A 45 -14.18 5.35 -4.84
N THR A 46 -15.12 6.30 -4.85
CA THR A 46 -16.54 6.01 -5.09
C THR A 46 -16.76 5.35 -6.46
N LEU A 47 -16.17 5.89 -7.52
CA LEU A 47 -16.30 5.32 -8.87
C LEU A 47 -15.57 3.98 -9.03
N PRO A 48 -14.30 3.83 -8.61
CA PRO A 48 -13.63 2.52 -8.60
C PRO A 48 -14.41 1.42 -7.89
N ILE A 49 -14.91 1.67 -6.68
CA ILE A 49 -15.72 0.69 -5.92
C ILE A 49 -16.97 0.29 -6.71
N LYS A 50 -17.66 1.24 -7.36
CA LYS A 50 -18.82 0.96 -8.23
C LYS A 50 -18.45 0.06 -9.41
N LEU A 51 -17.35 0.35 -10.11
CA LEU A 51 -16.91 -0.39 -11.29
C LEU A 51 -16.40 -1.80 -10.93
N LEU A 52 -15.79 -1.96 -9.77
CA LEU A 52 -15.25 -3.22 -9.25
C LEU A 52 -16.33 -4.10 -8.57
N GLN A 53 -17.61 -3.99 -8.94
CA GLN A 53 -18.68 -4.91 -8.58
C GLN A 53 -18.92 -6.01 -9.64
N ASP A 54 -18.33 -5.87 -10.81
CA ASP A 54 -18.43 -6.83 -11.91
C ASP A 54 -17.14 -7.64 -12.04
N LEU A 55 -17.22 -8.97 -12.14
CA LEU A 55 -16.06 -9.86 -12.15
C LEU A 55 -15.16 -9.66 -13.37
N ASP A 56 -15.75 -9.37 -14.53
CA ASP A 56 -14.97 -9.11 -15.75
C ASP A 56 -14.22 -7.78 -15.63
N ASN A 57 -14.83 -6.77 -14.99
CA ASN A 57 -14.17 -5.51 -14.69
C ASN A 57 -13.03 -5.73 -13.69
N ILE A 58 -13.27 -6.46 -12.61
CA ILE A 58 -12.24 -6.78 -11.60
C ILE A 58 -11.03 -7.47 -12.28
N GLU A 59 -11.27 -8.48 -13.10
CA GLU A 59 -10.21 -9.20 -13.83
C GLU A 59 -9.44 -8.24 -14.78
N ASN A 60 -10.16 -7.39 -15.52
CA ASN A 60 -9.54 -6.48 -16.48
C ASN A 60 -8.76 -5.35 -15.80
N PHE A 61 -9.28 -4.72 -14.75
CA PHE A 61 -8.54 -3.72 -13.99
C PHE A 61 -7.29 -4.31 -13.34
N SER A 62 -7.39 -5.53 -12.78
CA SER A 62 -6.25 -6.24 -12.21
C SER A 62 -5.19 -6.55 -13.27
N TYR A 63 -5.59 -7.01 -14.45
CA TYR A 63 -4.69 -7.23 -15.58
C TYR A 63 -3.97 -5.94 -16.00
N LEU A 64 -4.73 -4.84 -16.15
CA LEU A 64 -4.14 -3.55 -16.57
C LEU A 64 -3.19 -3.01 -15.51
N LEU A 65 -3.51 -3.14 -14.22
CA LEU A 65 -2.59 -2.77 -13.14
C LEU A 65 -1.29 -3.60 -13.22
N ALA A 66 -1.39 -4.91 -13.44
CA ALA A 66 -0.19 -5.75 -13.63
C ALA A 66 0.64 -5.31 -14.85
N LYS A 67 0.00 -4.88 -15.95
CA LYS A 67 0.69 -4.32 -17.13
C LYS A 67 1.37 -2.98 -16.83
N GLU A 68 0.76 -2.14 -16.03
CA GLU A 68 1.37 -0.87 -15.60
C GLU A 68 2.56 -1.11 -14.67
N LEU A 69 2.47 -2.08 -13.76
CA LEU A 69 3.59 -2.51 -12.92
C LEU A 69 4.75 -3.08 -13.76
N GLU A 70 4.44 -3.93 -14.75
CA GLU A 70 5.45 -4.46 -15.69
C GLU A 70 6.16 -3.31 -16.44
N LYS A 71 5.39 -2.36 -16.98
CA LYS A 71 5.93 -1.19 -17.69
C LYS A 71 6.81 -0.31 -16.79
N ASP A 72 6.50 -0.25 -15.50
CA ASP A 72 7.25 0.47 -14.48
C ASP A 72 8.44 -0.36 -13.92
N GLU A 73 8.73 -1.53 -14.53
CA GLU A 73 9.80 -2.46 -14.15
C GLU A 73 9.69 -3.00 -12.72
N VAL A 74 8.47 -3.07 -12.18
CA VAL A 74 8.19 -3.73 -10.90
C VAL A 74 8.27 -5.24 -11.09
N ILE A 75 9.04 -5.92 -10.25
CA ILE A 75 9.21 -7.39 -10.30
C ILE A 75 8.43 -8.11 -9.21
N TYR A 76 8.06 -7.39 -8.14
CA TYR A 76 7.22 -7.87 -7.06
C TYR A 76 6.36 -6.74 -6.50
N ALA A 77 5.09 -7.03 -6.26
CA ALA A 77 4.16 -6.09 -5.61
C ALA A 77 3.25 -6.79 -4.59
N GLU A 78 2.85 -6.04 -3.55
CA GLU A 78 1.81 -6.42 -2.59
C GLU A 78 0.65 -5.43 -2.72
N VAL A 79 -0.37 -5.81 -3.49
CA VAL A 79 -1.54 -4.99 -3.77
C VAL A 79 -2.58 -5.18 -2.68
N ARG A 80 -3.08 -4.08 -2.13
CA ARG A 80 -4.07 -4.11 -1.04
C ARG A 80 -5.45 -3.65 -1.48
N PHE A 81 -6.49 -4.17 -0.84
CA PHE A 81 -7.88 -3.76 -1.03
C PHE A 81 -8.77 -4.29 0.09
N CYS A 82 -9.93 -3.67 0.30
CA CYS A 82 -10.93 -4.19 1.23
C CYS A 82 -11.90 -5.14 0.50
N PRO A 83 -11.89 -6.46 0.78
CA PRO A 83 -12.73 -7.40 0.06
C PRO A 83 -14.23 -7.15 0.25
N LEU A 84 -14.65 -6.56 1.36
CA LEU A 84 -16.07 -6.30 1.62
C LEU A 84 -16.65 -5.13 0.81
N PHE A 85 -15.82 -4.32 0.17
CA PHE A 85 -16.30 -3.27 -0.75
C PHE A 85 -16.75 -3.81 -2.10
N HIS A 86 -16.43 -5.06 -2.46
CA HIS A 86 -16.61 -5.60 -3.81
C HIS A 86 -17.57 -6.80 -3.86
N VAL A 87 -18.42 -6.96 -2.83
CA VAL A 87 -19.28 -8.15 -2.67
C VAL A 87 -20.79 -7.85 -2.80
N GLU A 88 -21.17 -6.75 -3.44
CA GLU A 88 -22.59 -6.46 -3.65
C GLU A 88 -23.27 -7.48 -4.57
N LYS A 89 -22.53 -8.01 -5.56
CA LYS A 89 -23.04 -8.94 -6.57
C LYS A 89 -22.39 -10.32 -6.52
N ASN A 90 -21.24 -10.43 -5.89
CA ASN A 90 -20.40 -11.63 -5.97
C ASN A 90 -19.92 -12.03 -4.57
N SER A 91 -19.53 -13.29 -4.42
CA SER A 91 -18.84 -13.74 -3.20
C SER A 91 -17.39 -13.26 -3.16
N VAL A 92 -16.81 -13.18 -1.95
CA VAL A 92 -15.39 -12.85 -1.79
C VAL A 92 -14.47 -13.81 -2.56
N ASN A 93 -14.84 -15.09 -2.67
CA ASN A 93 -14.06 -16.07 -3.44
C ASN A 93 -13.98 -15.67 -4.91
N GLU A 94 -15.11 -15.36 -5.53
CA GLU A 94 -15.16 -14.95 -6.94
C GLU A 94 -14.39 -13.67 -7.20
N VAL A 95 -14.49 -12.70 -6.27
CA VAL A 95 -13.73 -11.44 -6.34
C VAL A 95 -12.21 -11.71 -6.30
N VAL A 96 -11.75 -12.48 -5.32
CA VAL A 96 -10.33 -12.81 -5.17
C VAL A 96 -9.81 -13.61 -6.36
N ASP A 97 -10.58 -14.59 -6.83
CA ASP A 97 -10.22 -15.40 -7.99
C ASP A 97 -10.10 -14.53 -9.26
N ALA A 98 -11.02 -13.58 -9.47
CA ALA A 98 -10.98 -12.65 -10.60
C ALA A 98 -9.73 -11.74 -10.55
N ILE A 99 -9.39 -11.21 -9.36
CA ILE A 99 -8.18 -10.40 -9.17
C ILE A 99 -6.92 -11.21 -9.50
N ILE A 100 -6.78 -12.39 -8.91
CA ILE A 100 -5.61 -13.26 -9.12
C ILE A 100 -5.52 -13.69 -10.58
N LYS A 101 -6.66 -14.01 -11.23
CA LYS A 101 -6.70 -14.35 -12.66
C LYS A 101 -6.23 -13.18 -13.52
N GLY A 102 -6.64 -11.95 -13.20
CA GLY A 102 -6.18 -10.74 -13.89
C GLY A 102 -4.66 -10.56 -13.76
N PHE A 103 -4.13 -10.62 -12.56
CA PHE A 103 -2.70 -10.48 -12.30
C PHE A 103 -1.86 -11.56 -12.98
N ASN A 104 -2.30 -12.81 -12.95
CA ASN A 104 -1.57 -13.94 -13.54
C ASN A 104 -1.48 -13.91 -15.08
N LYS A 105 -2.20 -13.01 -15.77
CA LYS A 105 -2.00 -12.76 -17.21
C LYS A 105 -0.65 -12.10 -17.52
N VAL A 106 0.05 -11.57 -16.51
CA VAL A 106 1.37 -10.93 -16.63
C VAL A 106 2.36 -11.71 -15.78
N SER A 107 3.20 -12.52 -16.42
CA SER A 107 4.13 -13.43 -15.73
C SER A 107 5.45 -12.79 -15.27
N THR A 108 5.74 -11.56 -15.70
CA THR A 108 6.98 -10.83 -15.39
C THR A 108 6.97 -10.19 -14.00
N VAL A 109 5.78 -9.95 -13.45
CA VAL A 109 5.56 -9.36 -12.13
C VAL A 109 4.89 -10.39 -11.24
N LYS A 110 5.48 -10.70 -10.10
CA LYS A 110 4.80 -11.47 -9.06
C LYS A 110 3.99 -10.53 -8.19
N ILE A 111 2.67 -10.78 -8.04
CA ILE A 111 1.77 -9.93 -7.25
C ILE A 111 1.07 -10.79 -6.21
N ASN A 112 1.13 -10.35 -4.94
CA ASN A 112 0.37 -10.90 -3.83
C ASN A 112 -0.64 -9.86 -3.33
N LEU A 113 -1.65 -10.33 -2.60
CA LEU A 113 -2.72 -9.51 -2.04
C LEU A 113 -2.56 -9.30 -0.54
N ILE A 114 -2.97 -8.12 -0.08
CA ILE A 114 -3.19 -7.79 1.33
C ILE A 114 -4.65 -7.39 1.49
N PHE A 115 -5.35 -7.97 2.47
CA PHE A 115 -6.72 -7.56 2.77
C PHE A 115 -6.73 -6.40 3.76
N CYS A 116 -7.54 -5.36 3.50
CA CYS A 116 -7.66 -4.21 4.38
C CYS A 116 -8.87 -4.34 5.31
N MET A 117 -8.63 -4.33 6.62
CA MET A 117 -9.60 -3.87 7.59
C MET A 117 -9.80 -2.36 7.40
N MET A 118 -11.02 -1.87 7.63
CA MET A 118 -11.34 -0.47 7.44
C MET A 118 -11.65 0.20 8.78
N ARG A 119 -11.02 1.35 9.02
CA ARG A 119 -11.15 2.07 10.30
C ARG A 119 -12.59 2.47 10.65
N HIS A 120 -13.42 2.75 9.65
CA HIS A 120 -14.83 3.12 9.83
C HIS A 120 -15.79 1.92 9.89
N PHE A 121 -15.28 0.70 9.72
CA PHE A 121 -16.11 -0.50 9.83
C PHE A 121 -16.38 -0.86 11.29
N SER A 122 -17.49 -1.58 11.51
CA SER A 122 -17.75 -2.20 12.79
C SER A 122 -16.67 -3.25 13.12
N GLU A 123 -16.45 -3.50 14.40
CA GLU A 123 -15.59 -4.61 14.85
C GLU A 123 -16.01 -5.94 14.20
N LYS A 124 -17.31 -6.21 14.12
CA LYS A 124 -17.87 -7.41 13.48
C LYS A 124 -17.47 -7.54 12.00
N ASP A 125 -17.42 -6.45 11.25
CA ASP A 125 -17.06 -6.48 9.83
C ASP A 125 -15.55 -6.62 9.67
N ASN A 126 -14.75 -5.97 10.51
CA ASN A 126 -13.30 -6.18 10.55
C ASN A 126 -12.93 -7.60 10.96
N MET A 127 -13.66 -8.22 11.92
CA MET A 127 -13.49 -9.63 12.25
C MET A 127 -13.76 -10.57 11.06
N LYS A 128 -14.74 -10.25 10.20
CA LYS A 128 -14.95 -11.02 8.96
C LYS A 128 -13.74 -10.94 8.03
N ILE A 129 -13.08 -9.77 7.95
CA ILE A 129 -11.87 -9.60 7.12
C ILE A 129 -10.72 -10.43 7.69
N ILE A 130 -10.55 -10.50 9.01
CA ILE A 130 -9.57 -11.37 9.66
C ILE A 130 -9.82 -12.85 9.27
N GLU A 131 -11.05 -13.34 9.39
CA GLU A 131 -11.42 -14.71 9.02
C GLU A 131 -11.21 -14.98 7.52
N LEU A 132 -11.52 -14.01 6.67
CA LEU A 132 -11.25 -14.10 5.23
C LEU A 132 -9.74 -14.17 4.97
N THR A 133 -8.95 -13.31 5.60
CA THR A 133 -7.50 -13.33 5.45
C THR A 133 -6.92 -14.68 5.85
N LYS A 134 -7.32 -15.22 7.00
CA LYS A 134 -6.92 -16.56 7.46
C LYS A 134 -7.22 -17.65 6.43
N ARG A 135 -8.39 -17.60 5.79
CA ARG A 135 -8.81 -18.57 4.77
C ARG A 135 -8.00 -18.50 3.48
N PHE A 136 -7.58 -17.29 3.08
CA PHE A 136 -6.84 -17.06 1.84
C PHE A 136 -5.32 -16.96 2.04
N LEU A 137 -4.83 -16.96 3.27
CA LEU A 137 -3.40 -16.89 3.57
C LEU A 137 -2.64 -18.03 2.85
N GLY A 138 -1.59 -17.67 2.12
CA GLY A 138 -0.84 -18.61 1.27
C GLY A 138 -1.54 -19.01 -0.04
N LYS A 139 -2.71 -18.45 -0.34
CA LYS A 139 -3.47 -18.67 -1.59
C LYS A 139 -3.59 -17.37 -2.39
N GLY A 140 -2.49 -16.64 -2.52
CA GLY A 140 -2.43 -15.33 -3.16
C GLY A 140 -2.58 -14.16 -2.18
N VAL A 141 -3.05 -14.37 -0.95
CA VAL A 141 -3.09 -13.38 0.13
C VAL A 141 -1.95 -13.65 1.10
N VAL A 142 -1.21 -12.61 1.49
CA VAL A 142 0.01 -12.74 2.32
C VAL A 142 -0.09 -12.02 3.67
N ALA A 143 -1.02 -11.09 3.83
CA ALA A 143 -1.13 -10.27 5.04
C ALA A 143 -2.49 -9.59 5.17
N ILE A 144 -2.68 -8.91 6.30
CA ILE A 144 -3.77 -7.98 6.57
C ILE A 144 -3.23 -6.57 6.83
N ASP A 145 -4.04 -5.56 6.56
CA ASP A 145 -3.74 -4.14 6.81
C ASP A 145 -4.90 -3.48 7.55
N LEU A 146 -4.68 -2.32 8.15
CA LEU A 146 -5.70 -1.42 8.65
C LEU A 146 -5.60 -0.10 7.89
N ALA A 147 -6.63 0.22 7.09
CA ALA A 147 -6.66 1.38 6.20
C ALA A 147 -7.88 2.30 6.47
N GLY A 148 -7.92 3.45 5.81
CA GLY A 148 -9.02 4.42 5.88
C GLY A 148 -8.74 5.60 6.80
N ASP A 149 -9.78 6.29 7.26
CA ASP A 149 -9.72 7.59 7.92
C ASP A 149 -9.04 7.54 9.30
N GLU A 150 -7.71 7.67 9.30
CA GLU A 150 -6.89 7.69 10.51
C GLU A 150 -7.18 8.92 11.40
N ALA A 151 -7.58 10.04 10.81
CA ALA A 151 -7.83 11.26 11.56
C ALA A 151 -8.98 11.10 12.57
N ASN A 152 -10.05 10.41 12.15
CA ASN A 152 -11.24 10.22 12.95
C ASN A 152 -11.26 8.90 13.74
N PHE A 153 -10.48 7.87 13.32
CA PHE A 153 -10.46 6.55 13.92
C PHE A 153 -9.04 6.18 14.33
N LYS A 154 -8.70 6.46 15.58
CA LYS A 154 -7.33 6.35 16.12
C LYS A 154 -6.82 4.91 16.19
N THR A 155 -5.55 4.69 15.86
CA THR A 155 -4.94 3.36 15.78
C THR A 155 -5.07 2.57 17.07
N HIS A 156 -4.90 3.19 18.24
CA HIS A 156 -4.99 2.50 19.53
C HIS A 156 -6.34 1.81 19.78
N SER A 157 -7.43 2.27 19.13
CA SER A 157 -8.76 1.68 19.29
C SER A 157 -8.93 0.30 18.63
N PHE A 158 -7.93 -0.16 17.88
CA PHE A 158 -7.95 -1.43 17.15
C PHE A 158 -7.13 -2.54 17.82
N GLU A 159 -6.70 -2.35 19.07
CA GLU A 159 -5.83 -3.30 19.78
C GLU A 159 -6.43 -4.71 19.81
N GLU A 160 -7.71 -4.85 20.18
CA GLU A 160 -8.39 -6.14 20.27
C GLU A 160 -8.42 -6.90 18.92
N LEU A 161 -8.61 -6.18 17.82
CA LEU A 161 -8.56 -6.78 16.47
C LEU A 161 -7.14 -7.29 16.14
N PHE A 162 -6.09 -6.54 16.49
CA PHE A 162 -4.72 -7.01 16.27
C PHE A 162 -4.28 -8.11 17.21
N GLU A 163 -4.84 -8.21 18.40
CA GLU A 163 -4.69 -9.41 19.24
C GLU A 163 -5.26 -10.65 18.52
N GLU A 164 -6.43 -10.52 17.86
CA GLU A 164 -7.01 -11.62 17.10
C GLU A 164 -6.19 -11.95 15.83
N VAL A 165 -5.67 -10.93 15.12
CA VAL A 165 -4.73 -11.12 14.01
C VAL A 165 -3.51 -11.92 14.44
N LYS A 166 -2.90 -11.57 15.57
CA LYS A 166 -1.74 -12.29 16.16
C LYS A 166 -2.06 -13.72 16.55
N LYS A 167 -3.19 -13.98 17.21
CA LYS A 167 -3.64 -15.34 17.57
C LYS A 167 -3.75 -16.26 16.36
N ASN A 168 -4.12 -15.70 15.21
CA ASN A 168 -4.23 -16.44 13.95
C ASN A 168 -2.91 -16.49 13.14
N ASN A 169 -1.81 -15.95 13.68
CA ASN A 169 -0.50 -15.87 13.02
C ASN A 169 -0.56 -15.20 11.63
N ILE A 170 -1.43 -14.22 11.45
CA ILE A 170 -1.55 -13.47 10.20
C ILE A 170 -0.49 -12.35 10.20
N PRO A 171 0.40 -12.27 9.20
CA PRO A 171 1.28 -11.12 9.02
C PRO A 171 0.48 -9.85 8.78
N PHE A 172 1.00 -8.69 9.20
CA PHE A 172 0.26 -7.43 9.03
C PHE A 172 1.15 -6.21 8.89
N THR A 173 0.62 -5.23 8.21
CA THR A 173 1.03 -3.82 8.17
C THR A 173 -0.11 -2.96 8.71
N ILE A 174 0.14 -1.69 8.99
CA ILE A 174 -0.89 -0.74 9.47
C ILE A 174 -0.60 0.62 8.86
N HIS A 175 -1.57 1.25 8.20
CA HIS A 175 -1.50 2.69 7.92
C HIS A 175 -1.48 3.42 9.26
N ALA A 176 -0.40 4.11 9.59
CA ALA A 176 -0.28 4.84 10.85
C ALA A 176 0.69 6.01 10.72
N GLY A 177 0.37 7.14 11.35
CA GLY A 177 1.20 8.34 11.29
C GLY A 177 1.20 9.01 9.92
N GLU A 178 0.07 8.95 9.22
CA GLU A 178 -0.24 9.75 8.05
C GLU A 178 -1.07 10.98 8.47
N ALA A 179 -2.32 10.77 8.85
CA ALA A 179 -3.25 11.82 9.25
C ALA A 179 -3.38 12.00 10.78
N ASP A 180 -2.76 11.13 11.56
CA ASP A 180 -2.63 11.22 13.03
C ASP A 180 -1.16 11.44 13.42
N SER A 181 -0.88 11.54 14.72
CA SER A 181 0.43 11.84 15.31
C SER A 181 1.37 10.62 15.39
N CYS A 182 2.57 10.82 15.93
CA CYS A 182 3.52 9.74 16.23
C CYS A 182 2.96 8.66 17.19
N GLU A 183 1.94 8.98 18.01
CA GLU A 183 1.29 7.99 18.88
C GLU A 183 0.57 6.90 18.07
N SER A 184 0.10 7.21 16.87
CA SER A 184 -0.46 6.22 15.95
C SER A 184 0.61 5.21 15.52
N VAL A 185 1.80 5.70 15.14
CA VAL A 185 2.96 4.86 14.82
C VAL A 185 3.36 4.01 16.03
N GLN A 186 3.42 4.62 17.23
CA GLN A 186 3.73 3.89 18.46
C GLN A 186 2.71 2.78 18.74
N SER A 187 1.43 3.02 18.49
CA SER A 187 0.38 1.99 18.65
C SER A 187 0.59 0.84 17.67
N ALA A 188 0.90 1.12 16.40
CA ALA A 188 1.21 0.09 15.41
C ALA A 188 2.45 -0.76 15.81
N ILE A 189 3.49 -0.11 16.35
CA ILE A 189 4.68 -0.78 16.88
C ILE A 189 4.30 -1.69 18.07
N ASN A 190 3.46 -1.22 18.97
CA ASN A 190 3.01 -1.98 20.16
C ASN A 190 2.17 -3.19 19.77
N PHE A 191 1.35 -3.09 18.73
CA PHE A 191 0.60 -4.21 18.18
C PHE A 191 1.50 -5.27 17.55
N GLY A 192 2.74 -4.90 17.16
CA GLY A 192 3.73 -5.81 16.60
C GLY A 192 3.80 -5.77 15.08
N ALA A 193 3.38 -4.66 14.45
CA ALA A 193 3.52 -4.45 13.01
C ALA A 193 4.99 -4.64 12.58
N LYS A 194 5.18 -5.35 11.46
CA LYS A 194 6.51 -5.59 10.89
C LYS A 194 6.95 -4.46 9.97
N ARG A 195 5.99 -3.72 9.44
CA ARG A 195 6.18 -2.49 8.67
C ARG A 195 4.94 -1.61 8.86
N ILE A 196 5.07 -0.34 8.55
CA ILE A 196 4.03 0.67 8.81
C ILE A 196 3.80 1.46 7.53
N GLY A 197 2.53 1.50 7.09
CA GLY A 197 2.08 2.34 5.98
C GLY A 197 2.29 3.81 6.32
N HIS A 198 2.91 4.57 5.42
CA HIS A 198 3.37 5.95 5.57
C HIS A 198 4.34 6.13 6.74
N GLY A 199 3.87 6.26 7.96
CA GLY A 199 4.68 6.41 9.16
C GLY A 199 5.41 7.75 9.30
N VAL A 200 5.13 8.73 8.44
CA VAL A 200 5.88 9.98 8.31
C VAL A 200 5.90 10.84 9.59
N ARG A 201 4.84 10.73 10.40
CA ARG A 201 4.72 11.47 11.67
C ARG A 201 5.59 10.88 12.79
N CYS A 202 6.25 9.73 12.59
CA CYS A 202 7.22 9.20 13.57
C CYS A 202 8.35 10.19 13.86
N ILE A 203 8.68 11.07 12.91
CA ILE A 203 9.70 12.11 13.06
C ILE A 203 9.41 13.09 14.22
N GLU A 204 8.19 13.15 14.72
CA GLU A 204 7.75 13.98 15.84
C GLU A 204 8.29 13.49 17.19
N SER A 205 8.73 12.20 17.28
CA SER A 205 9.25 11.60 18.50
C SER A 205 10.55 10.82 18.23
N LYS A 206 11.62 11.23 18.89
CA LYS A 206 12.92 10.53 18.82
C LYS A 206 12.81 9.09 19.32
N ASP A 207 12.04 8.85 20.37
CA ASP A 207 11.87 7.52 20.96
C ASP A 207 11.17 6.57 19.99
N VAL A 208 10.18 7.06 19.22
CA VAL A 208 9.51 6.31 18.18
C VAL A 208 10.48 5.97 17.05
N VAL A 209 11.25 6.95 16.58
CA VAL A 209 12.28 6.74 15.53
C VAL A 209 13.31 5.71 15.99
N GLU A 210 13.84 5.84 17.22
CA GLU A 210 14.81 4.90 17.77
C GLU A 210 14.23 3.49 17.92
N THR A 211 12.96 3.38 18.27
CA THR A 211 12.26 2.10 18.35
C THR A 211 12.12 1.44 16.98
N LEU A 212 11.76 2.19 15.93
CA LEU A 212 11.70 1.71 14.55
C LEU A 212 13.05 1.14 14.11
N ILE A 213 14.13 1.86 14.33
CA ILE A 213 15.50 1.45 14.00
C ILE A 213 15.88 0.18 14.76
N THR A 214 15.71 0.19 16.09
CA THR A 214 16.13 -0.93 16.95
C THR A 214 15.38 -2.21 16.65
N ARG A 215 14.10 -2.12 16.30
CA ARG A 215 13.26 -3.28 15.96
C ARG A 215 13.31 -3.65 14.48
N GLY A 216 13.99 -2.87 13.63
CA GLY A 216 14.07 -3.09 12.19
C GLY A 216 12.70 -3.00 11.50
N ILE A 217 11.83 -2.08 11.95
CA ILE A 217 10.51 -1.87 11.36
C ILE A 217 10.63 -0.89 10.20
N SER A 218 10.14 -1.27 9.02
CA SER A 218 10.20 -0.45 7.82
C SER A 218 8.99 0.47 7.70
N LEU A 219 9.21 1.66 7.11
CA LEU A 219 8.15 2.57 6.69
C LEU A 219 7.87 2.42 5.19
N GLU A 220 6.59 2.33 4.83
CA GLU A 220 6.11 2.31 3.44
C GLU A 220 5.79 3.75 3.01
N ILE A 221 6.82 4.51 2.60
CA ILE A 221 6.67 5.93 2.27
C ILE A 221 6.05 6.10 0.88
N CYS A 222 5.04 6.98 0.79
CA CYS A 222 4.28 7.31 -0.41
C CYS A 222 4.34 8.83 -0.66
N PRO A 223 5.43 9.35 -1.26
CA PRO A 223 5.72 10.79 -1.30
C PRO A 223 4.62 11.63 -1.95
N THR A 224 4.13 11.24 -3.12
CA THR A 224 3.07 12.00 -3.83
C THR A 224 1.75 11.96 -3.06
N SER A 225 1.34 10.80 -2.53
CA SER A 225 0.14 10.68 -1.69
C SER A 225 0.23 11.58 -0.46
N ASN A 226 1.38 11.63 0.21
CA ASN A 226 1.59 12.49 1.37
C ASN A 226 1.49 14.00 1.05
N LEU A 227 1.76 14.39 -0.21
CA LEU A 227 1.49 15.76 -0.68
C LEU A 227 0.00 15.98 -0.97
N ASP A 228 -0.65 15.02 -1.63
CA ASP A 228 -2.07 15.12 -1.99
C ASP A 228 -2.97 15.17 -0.75
N THR A 229 -2.70 14.32 0.25
CA THR A 229 -3.44 14.28 1.53
C THR A 229 -3.07 15.39 2.51
N LYS A 230 -2.10 16.26 2.14
CA LYS A 230 -1.58 17.38 2.94
C LYS A 230 -0.90 16.97 4.26
N VAL A 231 -0.42 15.76 4.35
CA VAL A 231 0.47 15.33 5.43
C VAL A 231 1.73 16.20 5.44
N VAL A 232 2.24 16.52 4.26
CA VAL A 232 3.23 17.58 4.02
C VAL A 232 2.71 18.55 2.98
N THR A 233 2.94 19.84 3.19
CA THR A 233 2.46 20.90 2.28
C THR A 233 3.36 21.09 1.06
N GLU A 234 4.65 20.80 1.19
CA GLU A 234 5.66 20.91 0.15
C GLU A 234 6.66 19.76 0.28
N LEU A 235 7.08 19.20 -0.85
CA LEU A 235 7.98 18.04 -0.88
C LEU A 235 9.29 18.26 -0.11
N LYS A 236 9.89 19.45 -0.19
CA LYS A 236 11.12 19.80 0.55
C LYS A 236 10.99 19.63 2.06
N ASN A 237 9.76 19.67 2.60
CA ASN A 237 9.48 19.49 4.02
C ASN A 237 9.21 18.02 4.38
N HIS A 238 9.17 17.11 3.39
CA HIS A 238 8.94 15.70 3.65
C HIS A 238 10.07 15.11 4.49
N PRO A 239 9.79 14.39 5.60
CA PRO A 239 10.82 13.92 6.52
C PRO A 239 11.69 12.77 6.00
N ILE A 240 11.42 12.23 4.80
CA ILE A 240 12.07 11.03 4.26
C ILE A 240 13.60 11.10 4.36
N LYS A 241 14.23 12.22 3.96
CA LYS A 241 15.68 12.35 4.00
C LYS A 241 16.21 12.25 5.43
N LYS A 242 15.55 12.90 6.39
CA LYS A 242 15.92 12.85 7.81
C LYS A 242 15.74 11.45 8.40
N LEU A 243 14.69 10.72 7.98
CA LEU A 243 14.42 9.35 8.42
C LEU A 243 15.49 8.38 7.89
N VAL A 244 15.85 8.50 6.61
CA VAL A 244 16.92 7.71 5.99
C VAL A 244 18.26 8.01 6.65
N ASP A 245 18.60 9.29 6.86
CA ASP A 245 19.85 9.69 7.50
C ASP A 245 19.94 9.25 8.98
N ALA A 246 18.79 9.09 9.64
CA ALA A 246 18.71 8.54 10.99
C ALA A 246 18.85 7.00 11.03
N GLY A 247 18.79 6.32 9.88
CA GLY A 247 18.88 4.86 9.76
C GLY A 247 17.54 4.11 9.82
N VAL A 248 16.41 4.81 9.65
CA VAL A 248 15.09 4.16 9.52
C VAL A 248 15.03 3.42 8.18
N LEU A 249 14.56 2.19 8.20
CA LEU A 249 14.32 1.42 6.99
C LEU A 249 13.12 2.01 6.23
N VAL A 250 13.35 2.44 5.00
CA VAL A 250 12.32 3.06 4.16
C VAL A 250 12.14 2.25 2.88
N THR A 251 10.91 2.11 2.43
CA THR A 251 10.52 1.65 1.09
C THR A 251 9.74 2.76 0.39
N ILE A 252 9.84 2.84 -0.94
CA ILE A 252 9.14 3.84 -1.74
C ILE A 252 7.97 3.16 -2.46
N ASN A 253 6.80 3.80 -2.41
CA ASN A 253 5.55 3.23 -2.91
C ASN A 253 4.67 4.32 -3.51
N THR A 254 3.66 3.93 -4.27
CA THR A 254 2.75 4.86 -4.95
C THR A 254 1.44 5.10 -4.21
N ASP A 255 1.07 4.22 -3.27
CA ASP A 255 -0.21 4.22 -2.58
C ASP A 255 -1.40 4.03 -3.54
N ASN A 256 -1.70 5.02 -4.37
CA ASN A 256 -2.83 5.05 -5.29
C ASN A 256 -2.38 5.59 -6.64
N ARG A 257 -1.96 4.71 -7.55
CA ARG A 257 -1.31 5.09 -8.83
C ARG A 257 -2.18 6.03 -9.67
N THR A 258 -3.48 5.77 -9.74
CA THR A 258 -4.43 6.58 -10.51
C THR A 258 -4.86 7.83 -9.75
N VAL A 259 -5.24 7.68 -8.48
CA VAL A 259 -5.75 8.80 -7.68
C VAL A 259 -4.68 9.88 -7.50
N SER A 260 -3.43 9.49 -7.24
CA SER A 260 -2.28 10.40 -7.14
C SER A 260 -1.57 10.65 -8.49
N ASN A 261 -2.06 10.08 -9.59
CA ASN A 261 -1.47 10.21 -10.92
C ASN A 261 0.05 9.97 -10.94
N THR A 262 0.51 8.92 -10.28
CA THR A 262 1.92 8.61 -10.09
C THR A 262 2.30 7.19 -10.52
N THR A 263 3.61 6.91 -10.57
CA THR A 263 4.23 5.60 -10.77
C THR A 263 5.49 5.54 -9.91
N LEU A 264 6.05 4.35 -9.64
CA LEU A 264 7.32 4.28 -8.90
C LEU A 264 8.45 5.03 -9.59
N ALA A 265 8.50 5.02 -10.91
CA ALA A 265 9.47 5.81 -11.67
C ALA A 265 9.32 7.32 -11.37
N LYS A 266 8.09 7.82 -11.36
CA LYS A 266 7.82 9.23 -11.00
C LYS A 266 8.19 9.54 -9.54
N GLU A 267 7.88 8.63 -8.59
CA GLU A 267 8.30 8.80 -7.19
C GLU A 267 9.82 8.87 -7.06
N TYR A 268 10.56 8.01 -7.77
CA TYR A 268 12.02 8.03 -7.76
C TYR A 268 12.57 9.33 -8.36
N ASP A 269 12.05 9.78 -9.51
CA ASP A 269 12.46 11.03 -10.15
C ASP A 269 12.20 12.24 -9.23
N LEU A 270 11.06 12.25 -8.55
CA LEU A 270 10.67 13.26 -7.59
C LEU A 270 11.66 13.32 -6.41
N LEU A 271 11.99 12.18 -5.83
CA LEU A 271 12.92 12.06 -4.70
C LEU A 271 14.37 12.35 -5.12
N ARG A 272 14.78 11.92 -6.31
CA ARG A 272 16.09 12.23 -6.88
C ARG A 272 16.28 13.74 -7.02
N LYS A 273 15.28 14.42 -7.57
CA LYS A 273 15.31 15.85 -7.83
C LYS A 273 15.32 16.68 -6.55
N GLU A 274 14.51 16.31 -5.56
CA GLU A 274 14.33 17.14 -4.35
C GLU A 274 15.37 16.85 -3.28
N PHE A 275 15.73 15.57 -3.09
CA PHE A 275 16.60 15.13 -1.97
C PHE A 275 17.97 14.63 -2.42
N ASN A 276 18.28 14.67 -3.73
CA ASN A 276 19.50 14.15 -4.32
C ASN A 276 19.80 12.68 -3.99
N PHE A 277 18.75 11.85 -3.82
CA PHE A 277 18.93 10.42 -3.73
C PHE A 277 19.51 9.87 -5.04
N ASN A 278 20.45 8.95 -4.94
CA ASN A 278 21.15 8.34 -6.06
C ASN A 278 20.72 6.88 -6.26
N ASP A 279 21.32 6.19 -7.23
CA ASP A 279 20.92 4.81 -7.56
C ASP A 279 21.22 3.83 -6.43
N ASP A 280 22.27 4.06 -5.62
CA ASP A 280 22.55 3.23 -4.44
C ASP A 280 21.47 3.38 -3.37
N ASP A 281 20.95 4.60 -3.16
CA ASP A 281 19.83 4.84 -2.26
C ASP A 281 18.57 4.09 -2.74
N PHE A 282 18.25 4.14 -4.04
CA PHE A 282 17.11 3.42 -4.60
C PHE A 282 17.29 1.90 -4.57
N LEU A 283 18.52 1.40 -4.79
CA LEU A 283 18.81 -0.01 -4.56
C LEU A 283 18.51 -0.40 -3.11
N GLN A 284 18.98 0.42 -2.15
CA GLN A 284 18.74 0.15 -0.75
C GLN A 284 17.24 0.15 -0.39
N PHE A 285 16.43 1.08 -0.94
CA PHE A 285 14.98 1.09 -0.74
C PHE A 285 14.32 -0.18 -1.28
N ASN A 286 14.75 -0.69 -2.44
CA ASN A 286 14.26 -1.95 -2.98
C ASN A 286 14.71 -3.16 -2.14
N LEU A 287 15.94 -3.18 -1.66
CA LEU A 287 16.43 -4.24 -0.76
C LEU A 287 15.67 -4.24 0.58
N ASN A 288 15.37 -3.06 1.12
CA ASN A 288 14.50 -2.93 2.29
C ASN A 288 13.11 -3.51 1.99
N ALA A 289 12.54 -3.19 0.81
CA ALA A 289 11.24 -3.70 0.39
C ALA A 289 11.24 -5.24 0.28
N VAL A 290 12.27 -5.84 -0.31
CA VAL A 290 12.40 -7.30 -0.33
C VAL A 290 12.44 -7.86 1.08
N ASN A 291 13.30 -7.31 1.94
CA ASN A 291 13.52 -7.83 3.30
C ASN A 291 12.26 -7.75 4.16
N CYS A 292 11.46 -6.67 4.06
CA CYS A 292 10.25 -6.50 4.86
C CYS A 292 8.98 -7.01 4.17
N SER A 293 9.05 -7.53 2.93
CA SER A 293 7.92 -8.17 2.25
C SER A 293 7.38 -9.37 3.03
N PHE A 294 6.14 -9.76 2.75
CA PHE A 294 5.53 -10.95 3.37
C PHE A 294 5.81 -12.24 2.58
N LEU A 295 6.85 -12.25 1.77
CA LEU A 295 7.38 -13.46 1.10
C LEU A 295 8.06 -14.40 2.10
N SER A 296 8.21 -15.67 1.72
CA SER A 296 9.10 -16.60 2.42
C SER A 296 10.56 -16.19 2.30
N ASP A 297 11.40 -16.65 3.21
CA ASP A 297 12.83 -16.30 3.19
C ASP A 297 13.51 -16.78 1.89
N GLU A 298 13.11 -17.94 1.36
CA GLU A 298 13.59 -18.46 0.08
C GLU A 298 13.23 -17.52 -1.10
N GLU A 299 11.98 -17.06 -1.14
CA GLU A 299 11.51 -16.14 -2.19
C GLU A 299 12.19 -14.76 -2.08
N LYS A 300 12.46 -14.28 -0.85
CA LYS A 300 13.22 -13.05 -0.62
C LYS A 300 14.64 -13.15 -1.18
N GLU A 301 15.34 -14.25 -0.94
CA GLU A 301 16.70 -14.45 -1.48
C GLU A 301 16.71 -14.51 -3.02
N ILE A 302 15.73 -15.19 -3.63
CA ILE A 302 15.58 -15.21 -5.10
C ILE A 302 15.36 -13.78 -5.62
N LEU A 303 14.47 -13.03 -5.00
CA LEU A 303 14.12 -11.68 -5.43
C LEU A 303 15.29 -10.69 -5.24
N LYS A 304 16.02 -10.82 -4.13
CA LYS A 304 17.21 -10.04 -3.83
C LYS A 304 18.33 -10.27 -4.85
N ASN A 305 18.63 -11.53 -5.18
CA ASN A 305 19.61 -11.86 -6.19
C ASN A 305 19.19 -11.30 -7.56
N LYS A 306 17.91 -11.43 -7.93
CA LYS A 306 17.39 -10.87 -9.17
C LYS A 306 17.54 -9.33 -9.23
N LEU A 307 17.36 -8.62 -8.12
CA LEU A 307 17.60 -7.18 -8.03
C LEU A 307 19.10 -6.87 -8.22
N LEU A 308 19.97 -7.51 -7.45
CA LEU A 308 21.41 -7.23 -7.48
C LEU A 308 22.05 -7.53 -8.84
N ASP A 309 21.67 -8.65 -9.48
CA ASP A 309 22.22 -9.05 -10.79
C ASP A 309 21.80 -8.11 -11.93
N ASN A 310 20.72 -7.36 -11.78
CA ASN A 310 20.13 -6.51 -12.81
C ASN A 310 20.06 -5.02 -12.42
N TRP A 311 20.72 -4.64 -11.35
CA TRP A 311 20.81 -3.24 -10.94
C TRP A 311 21.98 -2.58 -11.67
N ASN A 312 21.69 -1.77 -12.70
CA ASN A 312 22.67 -1.04 -13.53
C ASN A 312 22.35 0.45 -13.51
#